data_68da34feff7fb1e76fc69aa13154d696
#
_entry.id   68da34feff7fb1e76fc69aa13154d696
#
_cell.length_a   1.000
_cell.length_b   1.000
_cell.length_c   1.000
_cell.angle_alpha   90.00
_cell.angle_beta   90.00
_cell.angle_gamma   90.00
#
_symmetry.space_group_name_H-M   'P 1'
#
loop_
_entity.id
_entity.type
_entity.pdbx_description
1 polymer ?
#
loop_
_entity_poly.entity_id
_entity_poly.type
_entity_poly.pdbx_seq_one_letter_code
_entity_poly.pdbx_strand_id
1 'polypeptide(L)'
;MRFNEYIATARTSSRIFKECSPRLIWKFMYNFGWRNFRNMAAFEKRQALGAPFFPAFVMISITESCNLSCSGCWVSAGGRKALSIAQLNGIITESKRQGSYFFGILGGEPLMYKGLLETMEKHSDCYFQLFTNATLLTEEVAFRLKKMGNVTPLISIEGLKDESDIRRGKDGVLDRXXXXTIRGVRACRKARLIFGVAASICRSNYEDLVSRAHIERMAREGALYLWYYIYRPVGAVPNVENALTKEQIRDFRRFIVEQRRDAPLFIIDTYWDDKGKALCPAATGMSHHISPSGAVEFCPPLQMARDFINGDASNLVELFRDSRFLADLRKMTAETSRGCILLEDPGKMWRFLEQQGAIDTTTRGTVREEYKKMNPAPGHDMEGEEIPEQNVFYRLLKKKYFFGFGAYG
;
A
#
# COMPACT_ATOMS: atom_id res chain seq x y z
N MET A 1 -26.43 9.20 14.67
CA MET A 1 -25.60 7.99 14.51
C MET A 1 -26.47 6.77 14.70
N ARG A 2 -26.44 5.83 13.77
CA ARG A 2 -27.32 4.65 13.86
C ARG A 2 -26.72 3.66 14.87
N PHE A 3 -27.56 3.15 15.76
CA PHE A 3 -27.17 2.21 16.84
C PHE A 3 -26.32 1.05 16.32
N ASN A 4 -26.65 0.52 15.16
CA ASN A 4 -25.93 -0.60 14.54
C ASN A 4 -24.47 -0.29 14.20
N GLU A 5 -24.13 0.97 13.89
CA GLU A 5 -22.73 1.37 13.59
C GLU A 5 -21.82 1.28 14.83
N TYR A 6 -22.38 1.64 15.99
CA TYR A 6 -21.66 1.48 17.27
C TYR A 6 -21.42 0.01 17.58
N ILE A 7 -22.45 -0.82 17.38
CA ILE A 7 -22.34 -2.26 17.63
C ILE A 7 -21.25 -2.87 16.73
N ALA A 8 -21.23 -2.53 15.44
CA ALA A 8 -20.24 -3.07 14.50
C ALA A 8 -18.81 -2.65 14.88
N THR A 9 -18.61 -1.36 15.14
CA THR A 9 -17.30 -0.86 15.56
C THR A 9 -16.85 -1.52 16.88
N ALA A 10 -17.78 -1.66 17.84
CA ALA A 10 -17.51 -2.34 19.11
C ALA A 10 -17.16 -3.83 18.90
N ARG A 11 -17.86 -4.52 18.01
CA ARG A 11 -17.57 -5.93 17.67
C ARG A 11 -16.18 -6.08 17.08
N THR A 12 -15.83 -5.24 16.09
CA THR A 12 -14.51 -5.28 15.45
C THR A 12 -13.41 -4.96 16.47
N SER A 13 -13.63 -3.95 17.32
CA SER A 13 -12.69 -3.61 18.41
C SER A 13 -12.55 -4.76 19.40
N SER A 14 -13.66 -5.39 19.80
CA SER A 14 -13.66 -6.56 20.70
C SER A 14 -12.85 -7.71 20.12
N ARG A 15 -12.92 -7.93 18.78
CA ARG A 15 -12.11 -8.95 18.11
C ARG A 15 -10.61 -8.68 18.31
N ILE A 16 -10.17 -7.42 18.19
CA ILE A 16 -8.76 -7.07 18.37
C ILE A 16 -8.29 -7.53 19.77
N PHE A 17 -9.07 -7.21 20.81
CA PHE A 17 -8.70 -7.59 22.19
C PHE A 17 -8.72 -9.10 22.42
N LYS A 18 -9.65 -9.82 21.79
CA LYS A 18 -9.78 -11.28 21.95
C LYS A 18 -8.76 -12.04 21.11
N GLU A 19 -8.52 -11.60 19.88
CA GLU A 19 -7.75 -12.35 18.88
C GLU A 19 -6.25 -11.99 18.89
N CYS A 20 -5.86 -10.79 19.35
CA CYS A 20 -4.48 -10.33 19.33
C CYS A 20 -3.84 -10.38 20.73
N SER A 21 -2.52 -10.41 20.73
CA SER A 21 -1.74 -10.31 21.96
C SER A 21 -1.83 -8.87 22.52
N PRO A 22 -2.12 -8.67 23.83
CA PRO A 22 -2.18 -7.32 24.42
C PRO A 22 -0.91 -6.49 24.21
N ARG A 23 0.26 -7.13 24.25
CA ARG A 23 1.55 -6.46 23.97
C ARG A 23 1.59 -5.88 22.56
N LEU A 24 1.05 -6.61 21.57
CA LEU A 24 1.01 -6.14 20.17
C LEU A 24 0.04 -4.97 20.02
N ILE A 25 -1.10 -5.04 20.71
CA ILE A 25 -2.08 -3.93 20.71
C ILE A 25 -1.42 -2.67 21.25
N TRP A 26 -0.71 -2.77 22.39
CA TRP A 26 -0.01 -1.65 22.98
C TRP A 26 1.05 -1.07 22.03
N LYS A 27 1.90 -1.92 21.43
CA LYS A 27 2.92 -1.46 20.47
C LYS A 27 2.30 -0.81 19.24
N PHE A 28 1.21 -1.37 18.74
CA PHE A 28 0.47 -0.79 17.61
C PHE A 28 -0.07 0.59 17.98
N MET A 29 -0.75 0.71 19.13
CA MET A 29 -1.33 1.98 19.58
C MET A 29 -0.26 3.05 19.79
N TYR A 30 0.90 2.67 20.33
CA TYR A 30 1.97 3.64 20.59
C TYR A 30 2.77 3.98 19.32
N ASN A 31 3.36 2.96 18.65
CA ASN A 31 4.25 3.21 17.52
C ASN A 31 3.49 3.65 16.25
N PHE A 32 2.39 2.95 15.94
CA PHE A 32 1.57 3.30 14.78
C PHE A 32 0.59 4.43 15.11
N GLY A 33 -0.17 4.29 16.19
CA GLY A 33 -1.21 5.27 16.53
C GLY A 33 -0.64 6.62 16.94
N TRP A 34 -0.03 6.68 18.11
CA TRP A 34 0.39 7.95 18.73
C TRP A 34 1.52 8.65 17.97
N ARG A 35 2.60 7.92 17.65
CA ARG A 35 3.76 8.54 16.96
C ARG A 35 3.35 9.04 15.57
N ASN A 36 2.58 8.23 14.85
CA ASN A 36 2.16 8.61 13.50
C ASN A 36 1.16 9.76 13.52
N PHE A 37 0.28 9.82 14.50
CA PHE A 37 -0.61 10.98 14.69
C PHE A 37 0.19 12.28 14.82
N ARG A 38 1.22 12.27 15.67
CA ARG A 38 2.09 13.44 15.85
C ARG A 38 2.82 13.82 14.56
N ASN A 39 3.29 12.82 13.82
CA ASN A 39 3.98 13.04 12.54
C ASN A 39 3.03 13.64 11.51
N MET A 40 1.80 13.12 11.42
CA MET A 40 0.79 13.67 10.49
C MET A 40 0.47 15.14 10.82
N ALA A 41 0.28 15.45 12.08
CA ALA A 41 0.01 16.83 12.50
C ALA A 41 1.18 17.77 12.15
N ALA A 42 2.42 17.30 12.32
CA ALA A 42 3.62 18.06 11.94
C ALA A 42 3.71 18.25 10.43
N PHE A 43 3.41 17.21 9.65
CA PHE A 43 3.38 17.24 8.19
C PHE A 43 2.34 18.27 7.69
N GLU A 44 1.10 18.18 8.19
CA GLU A 44 0.02 19.10 7.81
C GLU A 44 0.39 20.55 8.15
N LYS A 45 1.00 20.79 9.30
CA LYS A 45 1.44 22.13 9.71
C LYS A 45 2.50 22.69 8.76
N ARG A 46 3.52 21.87 8.38
CA ARG A 46 4.55 22.30 7.42
C ARG A 46 3.93 22.62 6.06
N GLN A 47 3.03 21.75 5.60
CA GLN A 47 2.32 21.95 4.33
C GLN A 47 1.54 23.27 4.32
N ALA A 48 0.78 23.53 5.38
CA ALA A 48 -0.02 24.75 5.51
C ALA A 48 0.84 26.02 5.51
N LEU A 49 2.09 25.92 5.99
CA LEU A 49 3.04 27.04 6.03
C LEU A 49 3.88 27.14 4.74
N GLY A 50 3.70 26.25 3.78
CA GLY A 50 4.53 26.20 2.57
C GLY A 50 5.99 25.86 2.88
N ALA A 51 6.26 25.26 4.04
CA ALA A 51 7.62 24.95 4.48
C ALA A 51 8.07 23.59 3.88
N PRO A 52 9.37 23.41 3.63
CA PRO A 52 9.87 22.10 3.19
C PRO A 52 9.44 21.00 4.15
N PHE A 53 9.03 19.87 3.60
CA PHE A 53 8.52 18.76 4.42
C PHE A 53 9.11 17.43 3.96
N PHE A 54 9.12 16.49 4.87
CA PHE A 54 9.50 15.10 4.64
C PHE A 54 8.19 14.28 4.60
N PRO A 55 8.08 13.24 3.75
CA PRO A 55 6.86 12.43 3.71
C PRO A 55 6.50 11.87 5.09
N ALA A 56 5.23 11.91 5.42
CA ALA A 56 4.75 11.36 6.69
C ALA A 56 4.88 9.84 6.73
N PHE A 57 4.97 9.22 5.55
CA PHE A 57 4.96 7.77 5.38
C PHE A 57 5.85 7.41 4.17
N VAL A 58 6.75 6.45 4.35
CA VAL A 58 7.68 6.05 3.28
C VAL A 58 7.38 4.60 2.88
N MET A 59 7.19 4.38 1.57
CA MET A 59 7.05 3.05 0.98
C MET A 59 8.41 2.61 0.47
N ILE A 60 8.85 1.42 0.83
CA ILE A 60 10.19 0.94 0.48
C ILE A 60 10.07 -0.43 -0.19
N SER A 61 10.36 -0.50 -1.49
CA SER A 61 10.53 -1.78 -2.19
C SER A 61 11.97 -2.22 -2.02
N ILE A 62 12.18 -3.27 -1.22
CA ILE A 62 13.53 -3.67 -0.83
C ILE A 62 14.20 -4.59 -1.84
N THR A 63 13.43 -5.25 -2.71
CA THR A 63 13.95 -6.19 -3.71
C THR A 63 12.96 -6.36 -4.86
N GLU A 64 13.48 -6.63 -6.07
CA GLU A 64 12.64 -7.06 -7.20
C GLU A 64 12.37 -8.56 -7.18
N SER A 65 13.17 -9.34 -6.44
CA SER A 65 13.05 -10.80 -6.42
C SER A 65 11.71 -11.24 -5.84
N CYS A 66 11.03 -12.15 -6.55
CA CYS A 66 9.75 -12.71 -6.12
C CYS A 66 9.69 -14.19 -6.51
N ASN A 67 9.00 -14.99 -5.71
CA ASN A 67 8.76 -16.41 -5.99
C ASN A 67 7.45 -16.67 -6.74
N LEU A 68 6.79 -15.57 -7.19
CA LEU A 68 5.58 -15.61 -8.03
C LEU A 68 5.78 -14.72 -9.26
N SER A 69 4.93 -14.92 -10.29
CA SER A 69 4.94 -14.14 -11.53
C SER A 69 3.50 -13.68 -11.87
N CYS A 70 2.95 -12.86 -10.97
CA CYS A 70 1.55 -12.44 -11.04
C CYS A 70 1.24 -11.63 -12.29
N SER A 71 0.12 -11.94 -12.94
CA SER A 71 -0.39 -11.17 -14.09
C SER A 71 -0.69 -9.73 -13.66
N GLY A 72 -0.15 -8.77 -14.39
CA GLY A 72 -0.37 -7.35 -14.13
C GLY A 72 0.42 -6.82 -12.92
N CYS A 73 1.43 -7.55 -12.47
CA CYS A 73 2.33 -7.06 -11.42
C CYS A 73 3.26 -5.98 -12.01
N TRP A 74 3.38 -4.86 -11.32
CA TRP A 74 4.27 -3.78 -11.74
C TRP A 74 5.75 -4.09 -11.47
N VAL A 75 6.04 -5.03 -10.56
CA VAL A 75 7.43 -5.43 -10.27
C VAL A 75 7.98 -6.27 -11.43
N SER A 76 9.25 -6.04 -11.78
CA SER A 76 9.91 -6.78 -12.86
C SER A 76 10.11 -8.25 -12.47
N ALA A 77 9.36 -9.14 -13.07
CA ALA A 77 9.50 -10.58 -12.83
C ALA A 77 10.94 -11.01 -13.16
N GLY A 78 11.60 -11.66 -12.20
CA GLY A 78 12.99 -12.12 -12.36
C GLY A 78 14.03 -11.03 -12.14
N GLY A 79 13.63 -9.82 -11.78
CA GLY A 79 14.56 -8.73 -11.47
C GLY A 79 15.44 -9.06 -10.25
N ARG A 80 16.64 -8.48 -10.21
CA ARG A 80 17.61 -8.76 -9.16
C ARG A 80 18.05 -7.53 -8.36
N LYS A 81 17.52 -6.35 -8.68
CA LYS A 81 17.88 -5.14 -7.92
C LYS A 81 17.36 -5.29 -6.49
N ALA A 82 18.15 -4.85 -5.55
CA ALA A 82 17.81 -4.86 -4.13
C ALA A 82 18.59 -3.77 -3.42
N LEU A 83 17.97 -3.13 -2.45
CA LEU A 83 18.68 -2.19 -1.57
C LEU A 83 19.73 -2.97 -0.76
N SER A 84 20.83 -2.33 -0.46
CA SER A 84 21.78 -2.89 0.51
C SER A 84 21.19 -2.76 1.93
N ILE A 85 21.70 -3.57 2.86
CA ILE A 85 21.32 -3.44 4.28
C ILE A 85 21.68 -2.05 4.81
N ALA A 86 22.79 -1.48 4.36
CA ALA A 86 23.21 -0.12 4.74
C ALA A 86 22.19 0.91 4.28
N GLN A 87 21.75 0.83 3.02
CA GLN A 87 20.71 1.73 2.49
C GLN A 87 19.40 1.59 3.26
N LEU A 88 18.93 0.35 3.50
CA LEU A 88 17.66 0.12 4.22
C LEU A 88 17.73 0.69 5.64
N ASN A 89 18.82 0.45 6.36
CA ASN A 89 19.01 1.04 7.71
C ASN A 89 19.09 2.57 7.65
N GLY A 90 19.78 3.11 6.65
CA GLY A 90 19.91 4.56 6.45
C GLY A 90 18.55 5.21 6.20
N ILE A 91 17.77 4.64 5.27
CA ILE A 91 16.41 5.14 4.98
C ILE A 91 15.59 5.24 6.27
N ILE A 92 15.57 4.16 7.05
CA ILE A 92 14.78 4.13 8.30
C ILE A 92 15.32 5.15 9.30
N THR A 93 16.64 5.24 9.44
CA THR A 93 17.30 6.16 10.41
C THR A 93 17.02 7.62 10.05
N GLU A 94 17.20 8.00 8.78
CA GLU A 94 16.96 9.38 8.33
C GLU A 94 15.48 9.75 8.43
N SER A 95 14.59 8.82 8.08
CA SER A 95 13.15 9.04 8.22
C SER A 95 12.74 9.27 9.68
N LYS A 96 13.30 8.50 10.62
CA LYS A 96 13.06 8.67 12.07
C LYS A 96 13.47 10.07 12.54
N ARG A 97 14.61 10.58 12.06
CA ARG A 97 15.08 11.93 12.39
C ARG A 97 14.07 13.01 11.97
N GLN A 98 13.28 12.72 10.93
CA GLN A 98 12.23 13.63 10.42
C GLN A 98 10.87 13.38 11.07
N GLY A 99 10.76 12.38 11.95
CA GLY A 99 9.54 12.04 12.67
C GLY A 99 8.72 10.92 12.00
N SER A 100 9.19 10.35 10.88
CA SER A 100 8.51 9.24 10.21
C SER A 100 8.94 7.92 10.84
N TYR A 101 8.00 7.26 11.51
CA TYR A 101 8.21 5.99 12.21
C TYR A 101 7.41 4.84 11.63
N PHE A 102 6.67 5.09 10.54
CA PHE A 102 5.83 4.06 9.91
C PHE A 102 6.28 3.84 8.46
N PHE A 103 6.48 2.58 8.11
CA PHE A 103 7.04 2.20 6.79
C PHE A 103 6.21 1.09 6.16
N GLY A 104 5.91 1.24 4.87
CA GLY A 104 5.42 0.14 4.06
C GLY A 104 6.61 -0.59 3.44
N ILE A 105 6.76 -1.88 3.75
CA ILE A 105 7.83 -2.71 3.19
C ILE A 105 7.24 -3.55 2.06
N LEU A 106 7.70 -3.26 0.85
CA LEU A 106 7.26 -3.89 -0.39
C LEU A 106 8.46 -4.53 -1.12
N GLY A 107 8.19 -4.98 -2.33
CA GLY A 107 9.20 -5.50 -3.22
C GLY A 107 8.57 -6.48 -4.19
N GLY A 108 9.33 -7.43 -4.68
CA GLY A 108 8.78 -8.64 -5.24
C GLY A 108 8.11 -9.42 -4.11
N GLU A 109 8.90 -10.21 -3.37
CA GLU A 109 8.44 -10.80 -2.09
C GLU A 109 9.44 -10.43 -1.00
N PRO A 110 9.06 -9.53 -0.08
CA PRO A 110 10.01 -9.06 0.94
C PRO A 110 10.59 -10.17 1.82
N LEU A 111 9.84 -11.25 2.08
CA LEU A 111 10.35 -12.35 2.91
C LEU A 111 11.47 -13.17 2.21
N MET A 112 11.76 -12.90 0.93
CA MET A 112 12.94 -13.44 0.25
C MET A 112 14.21 -12.62 0.54
N TYR A 113 14.08 -11.41 1.07
CA TYR A 113 15.21 -10.51 1.29
C TYR A 113 15.92 -10.87 2.59
N LYS A 114 17.19 -11.31 2.46
CA LYS A 114 18.02 -11.67 3.62
C LYS A 114 18.32 -10.44 4.47
N GLY A 115 18.10 -10.54 5.78
CA GLY A 115 18.36 -9.45 6.72
C GLY A 115 17.17 -8.54 6.97
N LEU A 116 15.99 -8.78 6.34
CA LEU A 116 14.80 -7.97 6.57
C LEU A 116 14.35 -8.03 8.03
N LEU A 117 14.19 -9.23 8.56
CA LEU A 117 13.68 -9.42 9.93
C LEU A 117 14.65 -8.80 10.95
N GLU A 118 15.95 -8.99 10.73
CA GLU A 118 17.00 -8.40 11.57
C GLU A 118 16.94 -6.88 11.56
N THR A 119 16.73 -6.29 10.37
CA THR A 119 16.60 -4.83 10.24
C THR A 119 15.37 -4.33 10.99
N MET A 120 14.21 -4.98 10.82
CA MET A 120 12.99 -4.58 11.52
C MET A 120 13.13 -4.75 13.05
N GLU A 121 13.86 -5.79 13.52
CA GLU A 121 14.17 -5.98 14.95
C GLU A 121 15.03 -4.84 15.50
N LYS A 122 16.05 -4.44 14.75
CA LYS A 122 16.95 -3.34 15.11
C LYS A 122 16.19 -2.02 15.28
N HIS A 123 15.18 -1.79 14.44
CA HIS A 123 14.34 -0.58 14.50
C HIS A 123 13.02 -0.85 15.24
N SER A 124 13.11 -1.38 16.46
CA SER A 124 11.95 -1.81 17.26
C SER A 124 11.02 -0.66 17.69
N ASP A 125 11.48 0.57 17.58
CA ASP A 125 10.73 1.81 17.83
C ASP A 125 9.91 2.27 16.62
N CYS A 126 10.12 1.66 15.46
CA CYS A 126 9.32 1.89 14.22
C CYS A 126 8.16 0.90 14.16
N TYR A 127 7.25 1.12 13.19
CA TYR A 127 6.18 0.17 12.88
C TYR A 127 6.20 -0.10 11.38
N PHE A 128 6.14 -1.38 11.02
CA PHE A 128 6.28 -1.82 9.63
C PHE A 128 5.01 -2.51 9.15
N GLN A 129 4.47 -2.07 8.01
CA GLN A 129 3.45 -2.80 7.28
C GLN A 129 4.16 -3.64 6.23
N LEU A 130 4.12 -4.95 6.39
CA LEU A 130 4.85 -5.90 5.55
C LEU A 130 3.91 -6.46 4.48
N PHE A 131 4.07 -6.00 3.24
CA PHE A 131 3.30 -6.50 2.10
C PHE A 131 3.89 -7.83 1.65
N THR A 132 3.09 -8.90 1.65
CA THR A 132 3.61 -10.22 1.33
C THR A 132 2.56 -11.09 0.65
N ASN A 133 3.00 -11.96 -0.25
CA ASN A 133 2.15 -13.02 -0.80
C ASN A 133 1.94 -14.15 0.23
N ALA A 134 2.66 -14.09 1.35
CA ALA A 134 2.60 -14.98 2.52
C ALA A 134 2.99 -16.44 2.24
N THR A 135 3.48 -16.78 1.05
CA THR A 135 3.92 -18.15 0.78
C THR A 135 5.11 -18.58 1.65
N LEU A 136 5.91 -17.58 2.09
CA LEU A 136 7.07 -17.79 2.98
C LEU A 136 6.77 -17.43 4.44
N LEU A 137 5.52 -17.08 4.76
CA LEU A 137 5.13 -16.69 6.11
C LEU A 137 4.77 -17.94 6.92
N THR A 138 5.82 -18.67 7.37
CA THR A 138 5.70 -19.88 8.17
C THR A 138 5.28 -19.55 9.61
N GLU A 139 4.94 -20.57 10.40
CA GLU A 139 4.67 -20.39 11.84
C GLU A 139 5.88 -19.78 12.56
N GLU A 140 7.09 -20.24 12.21
CA GLU A 140 8.33 -19.71 12.76
C GLU A 140 8.44 -18.20 12.50
N VAL A 141 8.23 -17.77 11.24
CA VAL A 141 8.26 -16.36 10.87
C VAL A 141 7.17 -15.59 11.64
N ALA A 142 5.95 -16.13 11.69
CA ALA A 142 4.84 -15.46 12.41
C ALA A 142 5.15 -15.28 13.90
N PHE A 143 5.73 -16.30 14.55
CA PHE A 143 6.12 -16.17 15.96
C PHE A 143 7.30 -15.21 16.16
N ARG A 144 8.22 -15.12 15.19
CA ARG A 144 9.30 -14.12 15.23
C ARG A 144 8.71 -12.71 15.12
N LEU A 145 7.78 -12.47 14.18
CA LEU A 145 7.07 -11.18 14.06
C LEU A 145 6.33 -10.82 15.36
N LYS A 146 5.70 -11.82 16.01
CA LYS A 146 5.06 -11.61 17.32
C LYS A 146 6.07 -11.17 18.38
N LYS A 147 7.24 -11.82 18.42
CA LYS A 147 8.31 -11.45 19.38
C LYS A 147 8.78 -10.02 19.12
N MET A 148 8.96 -9.63 17.88
CA MET A 148 9.31 -8.26 17.50
C MET A 148 8.23 -7.26 17.93
N GLY A 149 6.99 -7.52 17.52
CA GLY A 149 5.82 -6.74 17.93
C GLY A 149 5.62 -5.41 17.21
N ASN A 150 6.43 -5.12 16.21
CA ASN A 150 6.40 -3.85 15.48
C ASN A 150 6.13 -4.05 13.98
N VAL A 151 5.51 -5.18 13.62
CA VAL A 151 5.20 -5.51 12.22
C VAL A 151 3.75 -5.97 12.13
N THR A 152 3.03 -5.47 11.13
CA THR A 152 1.72 -5.96 10.73
C THR A 152 1.83 -6.54 9.32
N PRO A 153 1.65 -7.86 9.13
CA PRO A 153 1.55 -8.42 7.78
C PRO A 153 0.28 -7.91 7.07
N LEU A 154 0.43 -7.55 5.81
CA LEU A 154 -0.67 -7.24 4.90
C LEU A 154 -0.57 -8.26 3.76
N ILE A 155 -1.43 -9.26 3.82
CA ILE A 155 -1.33 -10.47 2.98
C ILE A 155 -2.16 -10.30 1.72
N SER A 156 -1.52 -10.44 0.56
CA SER A 156 -2.19 -10.28 -0.73
C SER A 156 -3.10 -11.48 -1.04
N ILE A 157 -4.38 -11.22 -1.30
CA ILE A 157 -5.37 -12.23 -1.70
C ILE A 157 -6.16 -11.68 -2.88
N GLU A 158 -6.08 -12.37 -4.02
CA GLU A 158 -6.57 -11.86 -5.31
C GLU A 158 -7.88 -12.51 -5.79
N GLY A 159 -8.50 -13.36 -4.96
CA GLY A 159 -9.76 -14.04 -5.27
C GLY A 159 -10.09 -15.09 -4.25
N LEU A 160 -11.28 -15.69 -4.36
CA LEU A 160 -11.76 -16.72 -3.44
C LEU A 160 -11.49 -18.14 -3.92
N LYS A 161 -11.17 -18.31 -5.20
CA LYS A 161 -11.05 -19.60 -5.88
C LYS A 161 -9.88 -19.57 -6.86
N ASP A 162 -10.04 -20.24 -7.97
CA ASP A 162 -9.05 -20.39 -9.04
C ASP A 162 -8.57 -19.04 -9.61
N GLU A 163 -9.40 -18.01 -9.53
CA GLU A 163 -9.07 -16.66 -9.99
C GLU A 163 -7.79 -16.13 -9.33
N SER A 164 -7.63 -16.42 -8.03
CA SER A 164 -6.41 -16.04 -7.30
C SER A 164 -5.17 -16.75 -7.88
N ASP A 165 -5.27 -18.04 -8.18
CA ASP A 165 -4.15 -18.81 -8.72
C ASP A 165 -3.82 -18.38 -10.16
N ILE A 166 -4.84 -18.13 -10.98
CA ILE A 166 -4.67 -17.61 -12.34
C ILE A 166 -3.91 -16.28 -12.30
N ARG A 167 -4.34 -15.36 -11.44
CA ARG A 167 -3.67 -14.06 -11.31
C ARG A 167 -2.24 -14.17 -10.77
N ARG A 168 -1.99 -15.14 -9.88
CA ARG A 168 -0.68 -15.36 -9.28
C ARG A 168 0.31 -16.07 -10.22
N GLY A 169 -0.18 -16.57 -11.36
CA GLY A 169 0.65 -17.26 -12.36
C GLY A 169 1.22 -18.58 -11.83
N LYS A 170 0.52 -19.22 -10.88
CA LYS A 170 0.99 -20.46 -10.27
C LYS A 170 -0.17 -21.17 -9.57
N ASP A 171 -0.38 -22.41 -9.92
CA ASP A 171 -1.45 -23.24 -9.34
C ASP A 171 -1.22 -23.50 -7.85
N GLY A 172 -2.28 -23.50 -7.08
CA GLY A 172 -2.28 -23.91 -5.68
C GLY A 172 -1.67 -22.88 -4.71
N VAL A 173 -1.55 -21.63 -5.12
CA VAL A 173 -1.01 -20.55 -4.25
C VAL A 173 -2.01 -20.19 -3.16
N LEU A 174 -3.30 -20.16 -3.48
CA LEU A 174 -4.29 -19.74 -2.48
C LEU A 174 -4.63 -20.87 -1.51
N ASP A 175 -5.12 -22.01 -1.99
CA ASP A 175 -5.76 -23.01 -1.11
C ASP A 175 -5.39 -24.48 -1.38
N ARG A 176 -4.70 -24.77 -2.45
CA ARG A 176 -4.22 -26.15 -2.72
C ARG A 176 -2.79 -26.29 -2.19
N UNK A 177 -2.47 -27.30 -1.87
CA UNK A 177 -1.22 -27.54 -1.50
C UNK A 177 -0.37 -26.63 -0.71
N UNK A 178 -0.35 -25.86 -1.24
CA UNK A 178 0.42 -25.08 -0.70
C UNK A 178 -0.23 -23.99 -0.15
N UNK A 179 -1.11 -23.89 -0.23
CA UNK A 179 -1.63 -23.00 0.17
C UNK A 179 -0.89 -22.21 0.80
N UNK A 180 -0.27 -21.80 0.30
CA UNK A 180 0.63 -21.08 0.82
C UNK A 180 0.18 -19.98 1.50
N THR A 181 -0.52 -19.21 0.80
CA THR A 181 -1.06 -17.95 1.34
C THR A 181 -1.99 -18.19 2.55
N ILE A 182 -2.91 -19.11 2.44
CA ILE A 182 -3.84 -19.39 3.57
C ILE A 182 -3.08 -20.00 4.77
N ARG A 183 -2.04 -20.78 4.55
CA ARG A 183 -1.19 -21.24 5.67
C ARG A 183 -0.52 -20.06 6.38
N GLY A 184 -0.05 -19.07 5.61
CA GLY A 184 0.52 -17.83 6.18
C GLY A 184 -0.51 -17.04 6.99
N VAL A 185 -1.75 -16.96 6.47
CA VAL A 185 -2.87 -16.34 7.20
C VAL A 185 -3.11 -17.06 8.53
N ARG A 186 -3.19 -18.40 8.49
CA ARG A 186 -3.42 -19.21 9.70
C ARG A 186 -2.24 -19.15 10.68
N ALA A 187 -1.00 -19.03 10.16
CA ALA A 187 0.18 -18.82 11.01
C ALA A 187 0.08 -17.48 11.76
N CYS A 188 -0.35 -16.41 11.09
CA CYS A 188 -0.58 -15.12 11.72
C CYS A 188 -1.66 -15.21 12.81
N ARG A 189 -2.77 -15.89 12.52
CA ARG A 189 -3.85 -16.11 13.48
C ARG A 189 -3.37 -16.91 14.71
N LYS A 190 -2.66 -18.02 14.47
CA LYS A 190 -2.08 -18.87 15.54
C LYS A 190 -1.12 -18.07 16.43
N ALA A 191 -0.31 -17.22 15.82
CA ALA A 191 0.60 -16.34 16.56
C ALA A 191 -0.13 -15.16 17.26
N ARG A 192 -1.43 -14.93 16.98
CA ARG A 192 -2.22 -13.82 17.51
C ARG A 192 -1.66 -12.46 17.09
N LEU A 193 -1.21 -12.37 15.83
CA LEU A 193 -0.71 -11.12 15.23
C LEU A 193 -1.85 -10.17 14.88
N ILE A 194 -1.53 -8.88 14.86
CA ILE A 194 -2.35 -7.88 14.15
C ILE A 194 -1.98 -8.04 12.68
N PHE A 195 -2.92 -8.44 11.82
CA PHE A 195 -2.67 -8.58 10.38
C PHE A 195 -3.92 -8.25 9.57
N GLY A 196 -3.70 -7.92 8.32
CA GLY A 196 -4.75 -7.66 7.36
C GLY A 196 -4.55 -8.41 6.07
N VAL A 197 -5.51 -8.28 5.17
CA VAL A 197 -5.39 -8.77 3.80
C VAL A 197 -5.51 -7.61 2.82
N ALA A 198 -4.82 -7.72 1.69
CA ALA A 198 -4.89 -6.77 0.59
C ALA A 198 -5.53 -7.44 -0.62
N ALA A 199 -6.42 -6.74 -1.28
CA ALA A 199 -7.10 -7.23 -2.48
C ALA A 199 -6.97 -6.18 -3.59
N SER A 200 -6.30 -6.55 -4.69
CA SER A 200 -6.19 -5.68 -5.88
C SER A 200 -7.34 -6.01 -6.82
N ILE A 201 -8.40 -5.20 -6.77
CA ILE A 201 -9.61 -5.45 -7.54
C ILE A 201 -9.44 -5.09 -9.01
N CYS A 202 -9.87 -5.99 -9.87
CA CYS A 202 -9.85 -5.84 -11.31
C CYS A 202 -11.09 -6.54 -11.88
N ARG A 203 -11.30 -6.44 -13.20
CA ARG A 203 -12.51 -6.96 -13.81
C ARG A 203 -12.73 -8.46 -13.53
N SER A 204 -11.67 -9.27 -13.64
CA SER A 204 -11.80 -10.73 -13.52
C SER A 204 -12.11 -11.19 -12.10
N ASN A 205 -11.71 -10.45 -11.07
CA ASN A 205 -11.96 -10.85 -9.66
C ASN A 205 -13.00 -9.96 -8.96
N TYR A 206 -13.65 -9.07 -9.69
CA TYR A 206 -14.55 -8.06 -9.11
C TYR A 206 -15.65 -8.70 -8.27
N GLU A 207 -16.39 -9.65 -8.86
CA GLU A 207 -17.53 -10.28 -8.20
C GLU A 207 -17.11 -11.08 -6.95
N ASP A 208 -15.93 -11.70 -6.99
CA ASP A 208 -15.39 -12.43 -5.84
C ASP A 208 -15.01 -11.48 -4.69
N LEU A 209 -14.23 -10.44 -5.01
CA LEU A 209 -13.62 -9.59 -3.99
C LEU A 209 -14.54 -8.48 -3.49
N VAL A 210 -15.37 -7.92 -4.37
CA VAL A 210 -16.33 -6.86 -4.01
C VAL A 210 -17.64 -7.54 -3.55
N SER A 211 -17.52 -8.34 -2.47
CA SER A 211 -18.64 -9.13 -1.97
C SER A 211 -18.59 -9.22 -0.44
N ARG A 212 -19.77 -9.33 0.17
CA ARG A 212 -19.89 -9.56 1.61
C ARG A 212 -19.26 -10.89 2.00
N ALA A 213 -19.38 -11.90 1.14
CA ALA A 213 -18.79 -13.24 1.35
C ALA A 213 -17.27 -13.17 1.53
N HIS A 214 -16.59 -12.37 0.71
CA HIS A 214 -15.14 -12.15 0.83
C HIS A 214 -14.78 -11.53 2.19
N ILE A 215 -15.48 -10.44 2.56
CA ILE A 215 -15.25 -9.73 3.84
C ILE A 215 -15.39 -10.73 5.01
N GLU A 216 -16.48 -11.50 5.02
CA GLU A 216 -16.77 -12.45 6.11
C GLU A 216 -15.76 -13.61 6.12
N ARG A 217 -15.35 -14.11 4.95
CA ARG A 217 -14.32 -15.17 4.88
C ARG A 217 -13.00 -14.66 5.48
N MET A 218 -12.54 -13.47 5.10
CA MET A 218 -11.29 -12.92 5.63
C MET A 218 -11.38 -12.70 7.15
N ALA A 219 -12.53 -12.23 7.63
CA ALA A 219 -12.75 -12.07 9.07
C ALA A 219 -12.71 -13.43 9.81
N ARG A 220 -13.32 -14.49 9.24
CA ARG A 220 -13.28 -15.85 9.82
C ARG A 220 -11.85 -16.43 9.84
N GLU A 221 -11.03 -16.10 8.85
CA GLU A 221 -9.62 -16.50 8.83
C GLU A 221 -8.76 -15.69 9.81
N GLY A 222 -9.31 -14.64 10.43
CA GLY A 222 -8.65 -13.88 11.49
C GLY A 222 -8.12 -12.51 11.07
N ALA A 223 -8.33 -12.10 9.82
CA ALA A 223 -7.91 -10.77 9.39
C ALA A 223 -8.68 -9.69 10.17
N LEU A 224 -7.99 -8.64 10.58
CA LEU A 224 -8.59 -7.52 11.33
C LEU A 224 -8.94 -6.36 10.41
N TYR A 225 -8.30 -6.29 9.25
CA TYR A 225 -8.59 -5.25 8.27
C TYR A 225 -8.40 -5.81 6.86
N LEU A 226 -9.14 -5.24 5.93
CA LEU A 226 -9.10 -5.56 4.51
C LEU A 226 -8.79 -4.28 3.76
N TRP A 227 -7.71 -4.28 3.02
CA TRP A 227 -7.27 -3.12 2.25
C TRP A 227 -7.53 -3.38 0.78
N TYR A 228 -8.38 -2.56 0.19
CA TYR A 228 -8.71 -2.65 -1.22
C TYR A 228 -7.83 -1.73 -2.06
N TYR A 229 -7.29 -2.26 -3.13
CA TYR A 229 -6.58 -1.53 -4.17
C TYR A 229 -7.31 -1.64 -5.50
N ILE A 230 -7.34 -0.57 -6.27
CA ILE A 230 -7.84 -0.59 -7.64
C ILE A 230 -6.65 -0.96 -8.54
N TYR A 231 -6.82 -2.01 -9.33
CA TYR A 231 -5.80 -2.49 -10.26
C TYR A 231 -5.42 -1.39 -11.26
N ARG A 232 -4.14 -1.24 -11.50
CA ARG A 232 -3.59 -0.33 -12.51
C ARG A 232 -2.86 -1.16 -13.55
N PRO A 233 -3.24 -1.08 -14.84
CA PRO A 233 -2.56 -1.83 -15.91
C PRO A 233 -1.24 -1.17 -16.28
N VAL A 234 -0.24 -1.34 -15.43
CA VAL A 234 1.14 -0.87 -15.63
C VAL A 234 2.09 -2.08 -15.59
N GLY A 235 3.33 -1.89 -16.00
CA GLY A 235 4.34 -2.94 -16.04
C GLY A 235 4.53 -3.51 -17.43
N ALA A 236 5.44 -4.47 -17.54
CA ALA A 236 5.86 -5.02 -18.84
C ALA A 236 4.72 -5.63 -19.66
N VAL A 237 3.74 -6.22 -18.99
CA VAL A 237 2.59 -6.87 -19.65
C VAL A 237 1.31 -6.34 -18.98
N PRO A 238 0.94 -5.08 -19.26
CA PRO A 238 -0.26 -4.51 -18.66
C PRO A 238 -1.50 -5.18 -19.24
N ASN A 239 -2.36 -5.69 -18.40
CA ASN A 239 -3.64 -6.27 -18.82
C ASN A 239 -4.71 -5.17 -18.76
N VAL A 240 -4.78 -4.37 -19.83
CA VAL A 240 -5.69 -3.20 -19.90
C VAL A 240 -7.15 -3.65 -19.81
N GLU A 241 -7.48 -4.79 -20.42
CA GLU A 241 -8.84 -5.33 -20.41
C GLU A 241 -9.33 -5.67 -18.99
N ASN A 242 -8.38 -5.86 -18.07
CA ASN A 242 -8.70 -6.18 -16.68
C ASN A 242 -8.88 -4.94 -15.79
N ALA A 243 -8.68 -3.73 -16.33
CA ALA A 243 -8.96 -2.48 -15.60
C ALA A 243 -10.48 -2.34 -15.36
N LEU A 244 -10.86 -1.80 -14.21
CA LEU A 244 -12.27 -1.57 -13.88
C LEU A 244 -12.90 -0.52 -14.80
N THR A 245 -14.18 -0.66 -15.07
CA THR A 245 -14.96 0.40 -15.72
C THR A 245 -15.29 1.50 -14.69
N LYS A 246 -15.71 2.67 -15.18
CA LYS A 246 -16.11 3.77 -14.31
C LYS A 246 -17.30 3.37 -13.42
N GLU A 247 -18.24 2.61 -13.98
CA GLU A 247 -19.39 2.09 -13.22
C GLU A 247 -18.93 1.16 -12.10
N GLN A 248 -18.02 0.23 -12.39
CA GLN A 248 -17.47 -0.66 -11.37
C GLN A 248 -16.75 0.10 -10.26
N ILE A 249 -16.00 1.15 -10.60
CA ILE A 249 -15.32 1.99 -9.60
C ILE A 249 -16.35 2.70 -8.70
N ARG A 250 -17.43 3.24 -9.29
CA ARG A 250 -18.51 3.89 -8.55
C ARG A 250 -19.24 2.90 -7.64
N ASP A 251 -19.57 1.73 -8.17
CA ASP A 251 -20.27 0.69 -7.40
C ASP A 251 -19.38 0.14 -6.29
N PHE A 252 -18.08 -0.01 -6.55
CA PHE A 252 -17.09 -0.36 -5.53
C PHE A 252 -17.05 0.68 -4.40
N ARG A 253 -17.05 1.97 -4.73
CA ARG A 253 -17.09 3.02 -3.70
C ARG A 253 -18.37 2.93 -2.87
N ARG A 254 -19.52 2.73 -3.52
CA ARG A 254 -20.80 2.54 -2.82
C ARG A 254 -20.73 1.32 -1.89
N PHE A 255 -20.25 0.20 -2.41
CA PHE A 255 -20.07 -1.04 -1.65
C PHE A 255 -19.23 -0.80 -0.38
N ILE A 256 -18.06 -0.15 -0.51
CA ILE A 256 -17.18 0.12 0.65
C ILE A 256 -17.94 0.92 1.73
N VAL A 257 -18.61 2.01 1.32
CA VAL A 257 -19.31 2.89 2.26
C VAL A 257 -20.43 2.11 2.99
N GLU A 258 -21.15 1.26 2.25
CA GLU A 258 -22.21 0.43 2.82
C GLU A 258 -21.66 -0.62 3.79
N GLN A 259 -20.61 -1.35 3.38
CA GLN A 259 -20.04 -2.42 4.21
C GLN A 259 -19.44 -1.88 5.51
N ARG A 260 -18.89 -0.67 5.50
CA ARG A 260 -18.33 -0.03 6.70
C ARG A 260 -19.34 0.15 7.83
N ARG A 261 -20.63 0.00 7.53
CA ARG A 261 -21.70 0.14 8.55
C ARG A 261 -21.72 -1.04 9.52
N ASP A 262 -21.36 -2.25 9.05
CA ASP A 262 -21.50 -3.45 9.90
C ASP A 262 -20.50 -4.58 9.60
N ALA A 263 -19.44 -4.29 8.82
CA ALA A 263 -18.43 -5.29 8.53
C ALA A 263 -17.75 -5.81 9.80
N PRO A 264 -17.38 -7.10 9.83
CA PRO A 264 -16.70 -7.68 11.00
C PRO A 264 -15.20 -7.40 11.06
N LEU A 265 -14.67 -6.58 10.12
CA LEU A 265 -13.26 -6.14 10.07
C LEU A 265 -13.22 -4.71 9.53
N PHE A 266 -12.07 -4.04 9.70
CA PHE A 266 -11.92 -2.69 9.15
C PHE A 266 -11.67 -2.76 7.64
N ILE A 267 -12.42 -1.94 6.88
CA ILE A 267 -12.26 -1.83 5.42
C ILE A 267 -11.51 -0.54 5.12
N ILE A 268 -10.35 -0.66 4.45
CA ILE A 268 -9.47 0.48 4.15
C ILE A 268 -9.45 0.72 2.65
N ASP A 269 -9.59 1.97 2.26
CA ASP A 269 -9.27 2.47 0.93
C ASP A 269 -8.51 3.78 1.09
N THR A 270 -7.71 4.14 0.09
CA THR A 270 -6.89 5.35 0.11
C THR A 270 -7.20 6.28 -1.05
N TYR A 271 -8.34 6.06 -1.69
CA TYR A 271 -8.69 6.74 -2.94
C TYR A 271 -9.57 7.96 -2.73
N TRP A 272 -10.33 8.00 -1.63
CA TRP A 272 -11.33 9.05 -1.42
C TRP A 272 -11.25 9.61 -0.01
N ASP A 273 -11.46 10.93 0.11
CA ASP A 273 -11.56 11.61 1.39
C ASP A 273 -12.91 11.33 2.09
N ASP A 274 -13.17 12.02 3.19
CA ASP A 274 -14.43 11.86 3.95
C ASP A 274 -15.66 12.36 3.19
N LYS A 275 -15.46 13.25 2.21
CA LYS A 275 -16.54 13.77 1.35
C LYS A 275 -16.74 12.94 0.08
N GLY A 276 -15.89 11.93 -0.15
CA GLY A 276 -15.93 11.10 -1.35
C GLY A 276 -15.16 11.70 -2.53
N LYS A 277 -14.42 12.76 -2.31
CA LYS A 277 -13.56 13.34 -3.36
C LYS A 277 -12.32 12.48 -3.53
N ALA A 278 -11.94 12.26 -4.76
CA ALA A 278 -10.72 11.53 -5.08
C ALA A 278 -9.48 12.27 -4.57
N LEU A 279 -8.46 11.51 -4.20
CA LEU A 279 -7.17 12.06 -3.83
C LEU A 279 -6.05 11.11 -4.22
N CYS A 280 -4.90 11.70 -4.51
CA CYS A 280 -3.66 10.96 -4.76
C CYS A 280 -2.67 11.26 -3.63
N PRO A 281 -2.34 10.28 -2.76
CA PRO A 281 -1.40 10.54 -1.65
C PRO A 281 -0.02 11.01 -2.10
N ALA A 282 0.43 10.58 -3.28
CA ALA A 282 1.72 11.05 -3.82
C ALA A 282 1.66 12.52 -4.23
N ALA A 283 0.53 12.96 -4.82
CA ALA A 283 0.35 14.36 -5.21
C ALA A 283 0.33 15.28 -3.99
N THR A 284 -0.16 14.81 -2.83
CA THR A 284 -0.11 15.59 -1.59
C THR A 284 1.29 15.62 -0.96
N GLY A 285 2.22 14.78 -1.43
CA GLY A 285 3.55 14.63 -0.82
C GLY A 285 3.56 13.83 0.48
N MET A 286 2.41 13.30 0.87
CA MET A 286 2.26 12.57 2.13
C MET A 286 3.05 11.25 2.13
N SER A 287 3.13 10.62 0.96
CA SER A 287 3.84 9.35 0.78
C SER A 287 4.60 9.34 -0.54
N HIS A 288 5.82 8.85 -0.50
CA HIS A 288 6.62 8.57 -1.70
C HIS A 288 7.25 7.19 -1.58
N HIS A 289 7.84 6.72 -2.66
CA HIS A 289 8.36 5.37 -2.79
C HIS A 289 9.88 5.39 -2.99
N ILE A 290 10.55 4.43 -2.38
CA ILE A 290 11.97 4.16 -2.66
C ILE A 290 12.04 2.78 -3.30
N SER A 291 12.60 2.72 -4.51
CA SER A 291 12.67 1.49 -5.31
C SER A 291 13.86 0.62 -4.92
N PRO A 292 13.91 -0.63 -5.40
CA PRO A 292 15.08 -1.50 -5.16
C PRO A 292 16.38 -0.99 -5.77
N SER A 293 16.32 -0.05 -6.72
CA SER A 293 17.51 0.60 -7.29
C SER A 293 18.00 1.78 -6.45
N GLY A 294 17.29 2.12 -5.35
CA GLY A 294 17.58 3.31 -4.56
C GLY A 294 16.98 4.58 -5.14
N ALA A 295 16.11 4.48 -6.14
CA ALA A 295 15.45 5.64 -6.74
C ALA A 295 14.35 6.17 -5.82
N VAL A 296 14.24 7.50 -5.71
CA VAL A 296 13.16 8.16 -4.99
C VAL A 296 12.05 8.46 -6.00
N GLU A 297 11.01 7.68 -5.95
CA GLU A 297 9.91 7.71 -6.91
C GLU A 297 8.66 8.38 -6.32
N PHE A 298 7.89 8.97 -7.20
CA PHE A 298 6.61 9.60 -6.85
C PHE A 298 5.65 8.57 -6.22
N CYS A 299 5.48 7.42 -6.86
CA CYS A 299 4.67 6.30 -6.37
C CYS A 299 5.19 4.98 -6.95
N PRO A 300 4.89 3.81 -6.32
CA PRO A 300 5.48 2.53 -6.76
C PRO A 300 5.21 2.15 -8.22
N PRO A 301 4.01 2.35 -8.80
CA PRO A 301 3.81 1.97 -10.19
C PRO A 301 4.42 2.93 -11.23
N LEU A 302 4.95 4.10 -10.81
CA LEU A 302 5.54 5.04 -11.77
C LEU A 302 6.86 4.51 -12.36
N GLN A 303 7.72 3.97 -11.53
CA GLN A 303 8.99 3.31 -11.91
C GLN A 303 9.92 4.16 -12.78
N MET A 304 9.87 5.47 -12.61
CA MET A 304 10.79 6.43 -13.22
C MET A 304 11.15 7.49 -12.19
N ALA A 305 12.42 7.90 -12.18
CA ALA A 305 12.92 8.88 -11.21
C ALA A 305 14.13 9.64 -11.75
N ARG A 306 14.48 10.74 -11.07
CA ARG A 306 15.74 11.47 -11.28
C ARG A 306 16.68 11.36 -10.10
N ASP A 307 16.11 11.15 -8.91
CA ASP A 307 16.81 11.27 -7.64
C ASP A 307 17.10 9.89 -7.05
N PHE A 308 18.32 9.68 -6.57
CA PHE A 308 18.77 8.38 -6.05
C PHE A 308 19.47 8.54 -4.71
N ILE A 309 19.17 7.65 -3.77
CA ILE A 309 19.89 7.62 -2.51
C ILE A 309 21.32 7.10 -2.73
N ASN A 310 22.24 7.59 -1.94
CA ASN A 310 23.62 7.10 -1.93
C ASN A 310 23.73 5.75 -1.18
N GLY A 311 24.95 5.27 -1.00
CA GLY A 311 25.22 3.94 -0.44
C GLY A 311 24.71 3.70 0.97
N ASP A 312 24.49 4.77 1.75
CA ASP A 312 23.99 4.71 3.13
C ASP A 312 22.72 5.53 3.34
N ALA A 313 22.14 6.07 2.25
CA ALA A 313 20.94 6.91 2.24
C ALA A 313 21.05 8.20 3.08
N SER A 314 22.26 8.69 3.34
CA SER A 314 22.45 9.93 4.12
C SER A 314 21.92 11.17 3.39
N ASN A 315 21.75 11.12 2.07
CA ASN A 315 21.18 12.21 1.27
C ASN A 315 19.63 12.18 1.21
N LEU A 316 18.98 11.24 1.86
CA LEU A 316 17.53 11.01 1.73
C LEU A 316 16.68 12.23 2.08
N VAL A 317 17.07 12.95 3.14
CA VAL A 317 16.31 14.11 3.61
C VAL A 317 16.33 15.22 2.54
N GLU A 318 17.51 15.49 1.96
CA GLU A 318 17.67 16.44 0.88
C GLU A 318 16.83 16.06 -0.34
N LEU A 319 16.86 14.78 -0.74
CA LEU A 319 16.10 14.30 -1.90
C LEU A 319 14.59 14.52 -1.74
N PHE A 320 14.03 14.32 -0.55
CA PHE A 320 12.60 14.54 -0.36
C PHE A 320 12.23 16.03 -0.23
N ARG A 321 13.09 16.83 0.41
CA ARG A 321 12.80 18.22 0.71
C ARG A 321 13.06 19.16 -0.48
N ASP A 322 14.13 18.89 -1.22
CA ASP A 322 14.67 19.86 -2.15
C ASP A 322 14.58 19.42 -3.62
N SER A 323 14.02 18.23 -3.89
CA SER A 323 13.84 17.73 -5.26
C SER A 323 12.84 18.59 -6.03
N ARG A 324 13.34 19.32 -7.03
CA ARG A 324 12.49 20.03 -7.99
C ARG A 324 11.63 19.05 -8.79
N PHE A 325 12.21 17.90 -9.15
CA PHE A 325 11.49 16.86 -9.89
C PHE A 325 10.22 16.44 -9.14
N LEU A 326 10.34 16.09 -7.83
CA LEU A 326 9.19 15.69 -7.04
C LEU A 326 8.20 16.84 -6.84
N ALA A 327 8.69 18.06 -6.62
CA ALA A 327 7.84 19.23 -6.43
C ALA A 327 7.02 19.53 -7.69
N ASP A 328 7.69 19.55 -8.85
CA ASP A 328 7.02 19.83 -10.14
C ASP A 328 6.05 18.71 -10.50
N LEU A 329 6.40 17.46 -10.20
CA LEU A 329 5.55 16.30 -10.45
C LEU A 329 4.29 16.34 -9.58
N ARG A 330 4.42 16.70 -8.29
CA ARG A 330 3.26 16.91 -7.40
C ARG A 330 2.33 18.00 -7.95
N LYS A 331 2.92 19.13 -8.35
CA LYS A 331 2.17 20.27 -8.89
C LYS A 331 1.42 19.87 -10.16
N MET A 332 2.14 19.30 -11.13
CA MET A 332 1.56 18.88 -12.41
C MET A 332 0.43 17.87 -12.18
N THR A 333 0.63 16.90 -11.29
CA THR A 333 -0.40 15.90 -10.98
C THR A 333 -1.63 16.55 -10.36
N ALA A 334 -1.46 17.40 -9.36
CA ALA A 334 -2.57 18.08 -8.68
C ALA A 334 -3.39 18.99 -9.61
N GLU A 335 -2.73 19.58 -10.61
CA GLU A 335 -3.39 20.45 -11.61
C GLU A 335 -4.09 19.64 -12.70
N THR A 336 -3.77 18.35 -12.84
CA THR A 336 -4.29 17.51 -13.93
C THR A 336 -5.42 16.60 -13.45
N SER A 337 -5.28 16.03 -12.26
CA SER A 337 -6.16 14.94 -11.80
C SER A 337 -6.24 14.93 -10.28
N ARG A 338 -7.45 14.75 -9.76
CA ARG A 338 -7.65 14.43 -8.35
C ARG A 338 -7.43 12.92 -8.10
N GLY A 339 -7.54 12.11 -9.15
CA GLY A 339 -7.44 10.65 -9.10
C GLY A 339 -6.04 10.12 -9.39
N CYS A 340 -5.95 9.22 -10.34
CA CYS A 340 -4.68 8.58 -10.71
C CYS A 340 -4.24 9.03 -12.10
N ILE A 341 -3.29 9.96 -12.16
CA ILE A 341 -2.79 10.49 -13.42
C ILE A 341 -2.21 9.40 -14.35
N LEU A 342 -1.66 8.32 -13.76
CA LEU A 342 -1.15 7.19 -14.56
C LEU A 342 -2.25 6.51 -15.37
N LEU A 343 -3.49 6.57 -14.89
CA LEU A 343 -4.64 6.03 -15.61
C LEU A 343 -5.29 7.10 -16.47
N GLU A 344 -5.53 8.28 -15.91
CA GLU A 344 -6.39 9.30 -16.51
C GLU A 344 -5.68 10.07 -17.64
N ASP A 345 -4.38 10.35 -17.49
CA ASP A 345 -3.60 11.02 -18.54
C ASP A 345 -2.14 10.52 -18.57
N PRO A 346 -1.93 9.25 -18.97
CA PRO A 346 -0.57 8.71 -19.07
C PRO A 346 0.30 9.47 -20.07
N GLY A 347 -0.30 10.06 -21.09
CA GLY A 347 0.41 10.85 -22.10
C GLY A 347 1.04 12.11 -21.51
N LYS A 348 0.29 12.84 -20.67
CA LYS A 348 0.82 14.03 -19.98
C LYS A 348 1.91 13.61 -18.99
N MET A 349 1.69 12.54 -18.24
CA MET A 349 2.71 11.99 -17.34
C MET A 349 3.98 11.65 -18.11
N TRP A 350 3.86 10.94 -19.23
CA TRP A 350 5.02 10.56 -20.05
C TRP A 350 5.78 11.80 -20.54
N ARG A 351 5.10 12.79 -21.14
CA ARG A 351 5.74 14.02 -21.63
C ARG A 351 6.50 14.74 -20.51
N PHE A 352 5.92 14.80 -19.32
CA PHE A 352 6.57 15.41 -18.17
C PHE A 352 7.86 14.64 -17.80
N LEU A 353 7.76 13.32 -17.67
CA LEU A 353 8.92 12.48 -17.29
C LEU A 353 10.07 12.63 -18.31
N GLU A 354 9.73 12.65 -19.59
CA GLU A 354 10.71 12.82 -20.67
C GLU A 354 11.39 14.19 -20.61
N GLN A 355 10.60 15.25 -20.45
CA GLN A 355 11.10 16.63 -20.34
C GLN A 355 12.02 16.80 -19.11
N GLN A 356 11.70 16.12 -18.02
CA GLN A 356 12.49 16.17 -16.80
C GLN A 356 13.74 15.26 -16.83
N GLY A 357 13.91 14.45 -17.88
CA GLY A 357 15.02 13.52 -17.99
C GLY A 357 14.95 12.38 -16.98
N ALA A 358 13.74 11.96 -16.60
CA ALA A 358 13.58 10.83 -15.69
C ALA A 358 14.06 9.53 -16.34
N ILE A 359 14.66 8.64 -15.55
CA ILE A 359 15.19 7.36 -16.03
C ILE A 359 14.43 6.18 -15.46
N ASP A 360 14.44 5.07 -16.18
CA ASP A 360 13.83 3.79 -15.80
C ASP A 360 14.57 3.21 -14.59
N THR A 361 13.84 2.94 -13.53
CA THR A 361 14.39 2.44 -12.26
C THR A 361 14.39 0.91 -12.16
N THR A 362 13.77 0.23 -13.14
CA THR A 362 13.58 -1.24 -13.12
C THR A 362 14.75 -1.98 -13.77
N THR A 363 14.80 -3.29 -13.52
CA THR A 363 15.76 -4.18 -14.22
C THR A 363 15.33 -4.44 -15.67
N ARG A 364 14.01 -4.37 -15.97
CA ARG A 364 13.52 -4.69 -17.32
C ARG A 364 13.86 -3.60 -18.36
N GLY A 365 14.01 -2.35 -17.93
CA GLY A 365 14.46 -1.27 -18.82
C GLY A 365 13.47 -0.87 -19.92
N THR A 366 12.19 -1.22 -19.77
CA THR A 366 11.17 -1.00 -20.82
C THR A 366 10.08 0.02 -20.42
N VAL A 367 10.21 0.64 -19.26
CA VAL A 367 9.16 1.53 -18.73
C VAL A 367 8.86 2.68 -19.68
N ARG A 368 9.90 3.22 -20.35
CA ARG A 368 9.75 4.26 -21.38
C ARG A 368 8.79 3.82 -22.50
N GLU A 369 8.98 2.62 -23.01
CA GLU A 369 8.17 2.08 -24.12
C GLU A 369 6.76 1.69 -23.61
N GLU A 370 6.65 1.26 -22.37
CA GLU A 370 5.36 0.98 -21.74
C GLU A 370 4.49 2.25 -21.71
N TYR A 371 5.06 3.37 -21.21
CA TYR A 371 4.33 4.66 -21.15
C TYR A 371 3.88 5.16 -22.52
N LYS A 372 4.71 5.01 -23.54
CA LYS A 372 4.36 5.43 -24.91
C LYS A 372 3.14 4.71 -25.46
N LYS A 373 2.89 3.48 -24.98
CA LYS A 373 1.79 2.64 -25.44
C LYS A 373 0.54 2.72 -24.57
N MET A 374 0.62 3.41 -23.42
CA MET A 374 -0.52 3.51 -22.50
C MET A 374 -1.61 4.42 -23.07
N ASN A 375 -2.83 3.94 -23.00
CA ASN A 375 -4.03 4.73 -23.32
C ASN A 375 -4.73 5.14 -22.03
N PRO A 376 -5.43 6.27 -22.02
CA PRO A 376 -6.22 6.67 -20.85
C PRO A 376 -7.23 5.59 -20.45
N ALA A 377 -7.38 5.41 -19.15
CA ALA A 377 -8.33 4.47 -18.55
C ALA A 377 -9.02 5.16 -17.36
N PRO A 378 -10.20 4.68 -16.96
CA PRO A 378 -10.89 5.29 -15.83
C PRO A 378 -10.06 5.26 -14.55
N GLY A 379 -9.92 6.43 -13.94
CA GLY A 379 -9.38 6.57 -12.60
C GLY A 379 -10.50 6.60 -11.56
N HIS A 380 -10.12 6.81 -10.32
CA HIS A 380 -11.09 6.79 -9.22
C HIS A 380 -11.75 8.16 -8.96
N ASP A 381 -11.51 9.15 -9.81
CA ASP A 381 -12.20 10.44 -9.68
C ASP A 381 -13.64 10.32 -10.21
N MET A 382 -14.59 10.76 -9.39
CA MET A 382 -16.01 10.72 -9.69
C MET A 382 -16.60 12.14 -9.54
N GLU A 383 -15.97 13.11 -10.21
CA GLU A 383 -16.40 14.51 -10.11
C GLU A 383 -17.90 14.65 -10.41
N GLY A 384 -18.61 15.24 -9.46
CA GLY A 384 -20.06 15.43 -9.54
C GLY A 384 -20.88 14.23 -9.07
N GLU A 385 -20.24 13.07 -8.83
CA GLU A 385 -20.90 11.85 -8.34
C GLU A 385 -20.25 11.34 -7.05
N GLU A 386 -19.69 12.26 -6.24
CA GLU A 386 -18.97 11.91 -5.02
C GLU A 386 -19.89 11.17 -4.04
N ILE A 387 -19.41 10.08 -3.45
CA ILE A 387 -20.14 9.30 -2.45
C ILE A 387 -19.46 9.52 -1.09
N PRO A 388 -20.03 10.38 -0.23
CA PRO A 388 -19.42 10.71 1.07
C PRO A 388 -19.42 9.52 2.02
N GLU A 389 -18.46 9.52 2.93
CA GLU A 389 -18.36 8.54 4.01
C GLU A 389 -19.53 8.70 4.97
N GLN A 390 -20.25 7.64 5.23
CA GLN A 390 -21.43 7.66 6.08
C GLN A 390 -21.10 7.33 7.54
N ASN A 391 -20.17 6.41 7.76
CA ASN A 391 -19.82 5.95 9.11
C ASN A 391 -18.97 7.02 9.81
N VAL A 392 -19.38 7.45 11.01
CA VAL A 392 -18.75 8.54 11.77
C VAL A 392 -17.28 8.23 12.09
N PHE A 393 -16.99 6.98 12.47
CA PHE A 393 -15.61 6.57 12.81
C PHE A 393 -14.69 6.73 11.60
N TYR A 394 -15.08 6.19 10.44
CA TYR A 394 -14.29 6.31 9.21
C TYR A 394 -14.17 7.76 8.75
N ARG A 395 -15.22 8.55 8.90
CA ARG A 395 -15.22 9.97 8.55
C ARG A 395 -14.17 10.73 9.38
N LEU A 396 -14.11 10.47 10.68
CA LEU A 396 -13.10 11.08 11.56
C LEU A 396 -11.69 10.61 11.21
N LEU A 397 -11.52 9.32 10.94
CA LEU A 397 -10.23 8.76 10.56
C LEU A 397 -9.73 9.39 9.24
N LYS A 398 -10.59 9.46 8.23
CA LYS A 398 -10.21 10.05 6.94
C LYS A 398 -9.83 11.52 7.06
N LYS A 399 -10.49 12.27 7.94
CA LYS A 399 -10.16 13.68 8.19
C LYS A 399 -8.83 13.88 8.88
N LYS A 400 -8.45 12.96 9.78
CA LYS A 400 -7.34 13.20 10.72
C LYS A 400 -6.16 12.24 10.59
N TYR A 401 -6.39 10.99 10.16
CA TYR A 401 -5.37 9.95 10.34
C TYR A 401 -5.13 9.04 9.14
N PHE A 402 -6.16 8.81 8.34
CA PHE A 402 -6.08 7.81 7.26
C PHE A 402 -5.60 8.35 5.93
N PHE A 403 -5.36 9.65 5.83
CA PHE A 403 -4.74 10.18 4.63
C PHE A 403 -3.34 9.61 4.49
N GLY A 404 -3.08 8.91 3.41
CA GLY A 404 -1.75 8.47 3.05
C GLY A 404 -1.25 7.18 3.68
N PHE A 405 -2.10 6.43 4.37
CA PHE A 405 -1.75 5.05 4.73
C PHE A 405 -1.97 4.11 3.54
N GLY A 406 -2.03 4.69 2.35
CA GLY A 406 -2.22 3.93 1.14
C GLY A 406 -0.90 3.48 0.56
N ALA A 407 -0.67 2.19 0.56
CA ALA A 407 0.27 1.63 -0.36
C ALA A 407 -0.37 1.70 -1.75
N TYR A 408 0.43 1.99 -2.72
CA TYR A 408 0.01 2.06 -4.10
C TYR A 408 0.11 0.64 -4.67
N GLY A 409 -0.99 -0.05 -4.79
CA GLY A 409 -1.03 -1.38 -5.37
C GLY A 409 -1.23 -1.37 -6.87
#